data_c3ec74553a5b7cb08d114cfd85411895
#
_entry.id   c3ec74553a5b7cb08d114cfd85411895
#
_cell.length_a   1.000
_cell.length_b   1.000
_cell.length_c   1.000
_cell.angle_alpha   90.00
_cell.angle_beta   90.00
_cell.angle_gamma   90.00
#
_symmetry.space_group_name_H-M   'P 1'
#
loop_
_entity.id
_entity.type
_entity.pdbx_description
1 polymer ?
#
loop_
_entity_poly.entity_id
_entity_poly.type
_entity_poly.pdbx_seq_one_letter_code
_entity_poly.pdbx_strand_id
1 'polypeptide(L)'
;MISADTPTTDGMRIFQNNAAFKLAITTNAPSADTVVWSVADSTGAIKAQGSFAVSSGVQTNSIPCTSTWSGYGALTATLRSNGGTLPNTGTRPVGIATFGVLPNLTSVLGTVPYAHQDQHRFGMQGFNGNIAALHDLGISWTIDDREVSAMEPNGPNTYTPNVNDLDPFYKANPDQMRIVRLDGLPAWDSKTGQFNDSYYAPSNMPEFQSFMAKVGTDTSLIRAANYPNQQSNYYQVTWEPSLGWADSDANFVAMYKAAYQGIHSTDPNAIVMGTGNPFPSNCDTCTTGYLQKFGALGLWNYIDAVSTHGYWNAGTYPAHPPELQDSDPDPANQANALDNQMTQLRSVMQAGKPNMKLFFTEAGTSYDPGLNYGPTVPSQNQLFAHAAVGVRSHIIVLGGGAQLTTLFYGPDYPGEVGYGSFFDLNDAQGAYGATNLSPKPEAMAFATMTRVLDGTNTLGRVTGTPSGTFAYAFQQLGNGKVVTAAWAHSNAQWPASSGLYSQTYSTSYSLQVDGAGTSGNVTKIDGYGNTSTLAYTNGKVTLTLTEVPQYIVSNNATVAKANATVPVGYTGQ
;
A
#
# COMPACT_ATOMS: atom_id res chain seq x y z
N MET A 1 -4.22 -36.19 11.58
CA MET A 1 -4.25 -34.73 11.46
C MET A 1 -2.83 -34.28 11.14
N ILE A 2 -2.66 -33.36 10.24
CA ILE A 2 -1.40 -32.69 9.93
C ILE A 2 -1.58 -31.20 10.19
N SER A 3 -0.60 -30.59 10.84
CA SER A 3 -0.46 -29.13 10.87
C SER A 3 0.95 -28.76 10.41
N ALA A 4 1.09 -27.61 9.79
CA ALA A 4 2.39 -27.07 9.42
C ALA A 4 2.50 -25.62 9.82
N ASP A 5 3.67 -25.20 10.17
CA ASP A 5 3.97 -23.83 10.51
C ASP A 5 5.42 -23.46 10.12
N THR A 6 5.66 -22.19 9.99
CA THR A 6 6.94 -21.56 9.75
C THR A 6 7.16 -20.50 10.83
N PRO A 7 7.30 -20.92 12.12
CA PRO A 7 7.27 -19.97 13.22
C PRO A 7 8.45 -19.01 13.18
N THR A 8 8.16 -17.73 13.40
CA THR A 8 9.12 -16.67 13.70
C THR A 8 8.83 -16.10 15.09
N THR A 9 9.81 -15.48 15.71
CA THR A 9 9.65 -14.90 17.05
C THR A 9 8.70 -13.71 17.07
N ASP A 10 8.57 -13.02 15.93
CA ASP A 10 7.68 -11.87 15.73
C ASP A 10 6.27 -12.25 15.24
N GLY A 11 6.03 -13.52 14.95
CA GLY A 11 4.75 -14.02 14.46
C GLY A 11 4.44 -13.71 13.00
N MET A 12 5.37 -13.12 12.24
CA MET A 12 5.11 -12.66 10.85
C MET A 12 5.37 -13.74 9.79
N ARG A 13 6.16 -14.75 10.09
CA ARG A 13 6.59 -15.80 9.14
C ARG A 13 7.30 -15.25 7.91
N ILE A 14 8.13 -14.23 8.13
CA ILE A 14 8.96 -13.61 7.10
C ILE A 14 10.43 -13.85 7.44
N PHE A 15 11.20 -14.23 6.45
CA PHE A 15 12.63 -14.56 6.56
C PHE A 15 13.46 -13.68 5.62
N GLN A 16 14.72 -13.47 5.97
CA GLN A 16 15.66 -12.81 5.07
C GLN A 16 16.17 -13.79 4.00
N ASN A 17 16.42 -13.31 2.80
CA ASN A 17 17.05 -14.11 1.75
C ASN A 17 18.41 -14.65 2.24
N ASN A 18 18.69 -15.92 1.94
CA ASN A 18 19.84 -16.68 2.40
C ASN A 18 19.92 -16.94 3.92
N ALA A 19 18.93 -16.53 4.70
CA ALA A 19 18.84 -16.94 6.10
C ALA A 19 18.39 -18.40 6.22
N ALA A 20 18.91 -19.10 7.22
CA ALA A 20 18.43 -20.43 7.55
C ALA A 20 17.14 -20.32 8.38
N PHE A 21 16.15 -21.12 8.02
CA PHE A 21 14.88 -21.23 8.75
C PHE A 21 14.39 -22.68 8.78
N LYS A 22 13.28 -22.93 9.45
CA LYS A 22 12.71 -24.27 9.57
C LYS A 22 11.23 -24.26 9.22
N LEU A 23 10.82 -25.27 8.47
CA LEU A 23 9.41 -25.60 8.30
C LEU A 23 9.09 -26.71 9.31
N ALA A 24 8.08 -26.51 10.15
CA ALA A 24 7.65 -27.49 11.15
C ALA A 24 6.37 -28.17 10.68
N ILE A 25 6.37 -29.49 10.58
CA ILE A 25 5.19 -30.28 10.23
C ILE A 25 4.87 -31.22 11.39
N THR A 26 3.70 -31.03 12.00
CA THR A 26 3.17 -31.87 13.07
C THR A 26 2.13 -32.83 12.52
N THR A 27 2.32 -34.10 12.77
CA THR A 27 1.41 -35.16 12.37
C THR A 27 0.81 -35.87 13.57
N ASN A 28 -0.42 -36.37 13.41
CA ASN A 28 -1.01 -37.35 14.29
C ASN A 28 -1.46 -38.53 13.40
N ALA A 29 -0.53 -39.42 13.11
CA ALA A 29 -0.79 -40.54 12.21
C ALA A 29 -1.42 -41.72 12.97
N PRO A 30 -2.45 -42.36 12.43
CA PRO A 30 -3.06 -43.56 13.06
C PRO A 30 -2.15 -44.79 13.04
N SER A 31 -1.23 -44.85 12.11
CA SER A 31 -0.23 -45.90 11.92
C SER A 31 1.03 -45.29 11.30
N ALA A 32 2.10 -46.08 11.19
CA ALA A 32 3.28 -45.67 10.44
C ALA A 32 2.92 -45.29 9.00
N ASP A 33 3.41 -44.12 8.55
CA ASP A 33 3.08 -43.53 7.25
C ASP A 33 4.25 -42.71 6.69
N THR A 34 4.03 -42.04 5.58
CA THR A 34 4.97 -41.08 4.99
C THR A 34 4.28 -39.74 4.78
N VAL A 35 4.89 -38.68 5.27
CA VAL A 35 4.52 -37.31 4.90
C VAL A 35 5.16 -36.99 3.55
N VAL A 36 4.36 -36.46 2.64
CA VAL A 36 4.82 -35.82 1.39
C VAL A 36 4.55 -34.35 1.49
N TRP A 37 5.55 -33.53 1.22
CA TRP A 37 5.44 -32.07 1.32
C TRP A 37 6.03 -31.36 0.10
N SER A 38 5.53 -30.16 -0.18
CA SER A 38 6.08 -29.28 -1.20
C SER A 38 5.92 -27.82 -0.80
N VAL A 39 6.82 -26.98 -1.30
CA VAL A 39 6.75 -25.53 -1.24
C VAL A 39 6.58 -25.01 -2.66
N ALA A 40 5.53 -24.25 -2.89
CA ALA A 40 5.27 -23.57 -4.16
C ALA A 40 5.38 -22.05 -3.98
N ASP A 41 5.78 -21.33 -5.04
CA ASP A 41 5.71 -19.88 -5.08
C ASP A 41 4.27 -19.39 -5.42
N SER A 42 4.11 -18.07 -5.58
CA SER A 42 2.83 -17.42 -5.90
C SER A 42 2.23 -17.86 -7.26
N THR A 43 3.03 -18.40 -8.16
CA THR A 43 2.57 -18.94 -9.46
C THR A 43 2.22 -20.41 -9.40
N GLY A 44 2.48 -21.07 -8.27
CA GLY A 44 2.35 -22.52 -8.10
C GLY A 44 3.59 -23.32 -8.53
N ALA A 45 4.68 -22.65 -8.93
CA ALA A 45 5.92 -23.33 -9.29
C ALA A 45 6.60 -23.92 -8.05
N ILE A 46 6.92 -25.21 -8.09
CA ILE A 46 7.55 -25.91 -6.98
C ILE A 46 8.99 -25.43 -6.79
N LYS A 47 9.29 -24.92 -5.59
CA LYS A 47 10.61 -24.45 -5.16
C LYS A 47 11.37 -25.51 -4.36
N ALA A 48 10.65 -26.30 -3.58
CA ALA A 48 11.21 -27.40 -2.80
C ALA A 48 10.14 -28.48 -2.59
N GLN A 49 10.56 -29.71 -2.45
CA GLN A 49 9.67 -30.83 -2.13
C GLN A 49 10.45 -31.97 -1.48
N GLY A 50 9.75 -32.83 -0.77
CA GLY A 50 10.35 -33.99 -0.15
C GLY A 50 9.35 -34.91 0.54
N SER A 51 9.89 -35.91 1.24
CA SER A 51 9.10 -36.77 2.07
C SER A 51 9.92 -37.29 3.24
N PHE A 52 9.24 -37.66 4.33
CA PHE A 52 9.85 -38.35 5.46
C PHE A 52 8.86 -39.34 6.10
N ALA A 53 9.41 -40.37 6.73
CA ALA A 53 8.60 -41.36 7.43
C ALA A 53 8.13 -40.82 8.79
N VAL A 54 6.93 -41.23 9.19
CA VAL A 54 6.33 -40.93 10.49
C VAL A 54 5.83 -42.21 11.14
N SER A 55 5.97 -42.34 12.46
CA SER A 55 5.36 -43.42 13.25
C SER A 55 3.91 -43.03 13.62
N SER A 56 3.18 -43.99 14.21
CA SER A 56 1.86 -43.69 14.78
C SER A 56 1.97 -42.70 15.96
N GLY A 57 0.91 -41.90 16.14
CA GLY A 57 0.82 -40.90 17.19
C GLY A 57 1.26 -39.51 16.74
N VAL A 58 1.39 -38.61 17.71
CA VAL A 58 1.77 -37.21 17.48
C VAL A 58 3.30 -37.06 17.43
N GLN A 59 3.77 -36.45 16.36
CA GLN A 59 5.20 -36.08 16.23
C GLN A 59 5.37 -34.83 15.38
N THR A 60 6.40 -34.04 15.69
CA THR A 60 6.77 -32.85 14.92
C THR A 60 8.13 -33.07 14.25
N ASN A 61 8.18 -32.86 12.94
CA ASN A 61 9.39 -32.90 12.16
C ASN A 61 9.74 -31.52 11.66
N SER A 62 11.00 -31.13 11.85
CA SER A 62 11.53 -29.86 11.34
C SER A 62 12.35 -30.11 10.08
N ILE A 63 12.01 -29.39 9.01
CA ILE A 63 12.73 -29.41 7.75
C ILE A 63 13.61 -28.17 7.70
N PRO A 64 14.94 -28.30 7.75
CA PRO A 64 15.83 -27.16 7.62
C PRO A 64 15.77 -26.63 6.18
N CYS A 65 15.65 -25.31 6.04
CA CYS A 65 15.57 -24.63 4.76
C CYS A 65 16.56 -23.47 4.73
N THR A 66 17.06 -23.18 3.54
CA THR A 66 17.74 -21.92 3.22
C THR A 66 17.25 -21.48 1.85
N SER A 67 16.58 -20.34 1.78
CA SER A 67 16.03 -19.88 0.51
C SER A 67 17.03 -19.00 -0.21
N THR A 68 17.35 -19.37 -1.45
CA THR A 68 18.14 -18.55 -2.39
C THR A 68 17.25 -17.72 -3.33
N TRP A 69 15.94 -17.79 -3.16
CA TRP A 69 14.93 -17.02 -3.88
C TRP A 69 14.16 -16.13 -2.90
N SER A 70 13.58 -15.07 -3.40
CA SER A 70 12.75 -14.14 -2.64
C SER A 70 11.29 -14.26 -3.05
N GLY A 71 10.38 -13.89 -2.15
CA GLY A 71 8.96 -13.85 -2.41
C GLY A 71 8.14 -14.74 -1.47
N TYR A 72 6.99 -15.15 -1.96
CA TYR A 72 5.99 -15.92 -1.23
C TYR A 72 6.25 -17.43 -1.36
N GLY A 73 6.09 -18.15 -0.25
CA GLY A 73 6.13 -19.61 -0.18
C GLY A 73 4.86 -20.19 0.42
N ALA A 74 4.26 -21.16 -0.25
CA ALA A 74 3.12 -21.96 0.22
C ALA A 74 3.56 -23.40 0.48
N LEU A 75 3.62 -23.78 1.75
CA LEU A 75 3.92 -25.16 2.18
C LEU A 75 2.62 -25.97 2.19
N THR A 76 2.61 -27.08 1.46
CA THR A 76 1.57 -28.11 1.54
C THR A 76 2.18 -29.40 2.10
N ALA A 77 1.38 -30.16 2.85
CA ALA A 77 1.80 -31.47 3.36
C ALA A 77 0.60 -32.42 3.46
N THR A 78 0.82 -33.68 3.10
CA THR A 78 -0.20 -34.74 3.17
C THR A 78 0.39 -36.03 3.70
N LEU A 79 -0.44 -36.84 4.38
CA LEU A 79 -0.11 -38.22 4.68
C LEU A 79 -0.40 -39.08 3.44
N ARG A 80 0.56 -39.92 3.04
CA ARG A 80 0.45 -40.71 1.80
C ARG A 80 -0.71 -41.69 1.81
N SER A 81 -1.00 -42.28 2.96
CA SER A 81 -2.02 -43.34 3.05
C SER A 81 -3.46 -42.82 3.02
N ASN A 82 -3.72 -41.62 3.58
CA ASN A 82 -5.09 -41.10 3.77
C ASN A 82 -5.32 -39.70 3.26
N GLY A 83 -4.31 -39.06 2.67
CA GLY A 83 -4.44 -37.68 2.14
C GLY A 83 -4.74 -36.61 3.19
N GLY A 84 -4.52 -36.88 4.48
CA GLY A 84 -4.76 -35.91 5.55
C GLY A 84 -4.02 -34.61 5.24
N THR A 85 -4.78 -33.51 5.17
CA THR A 85 -4.28 -32.17 4.81
C THR A 85 -4.15 -31.27 6.02
N LEU A 86 -3.48 -30.14 5.83
CA LEU A 86 -3.38 -29.10 6.86
C LEU A 86 -4.78 -28.54 7.18
N PRO A 87 -5.11 -28.36 8.47
CA PRO A 87 -6.37 -27.72 8.85
C PRO A 87 -6.40 -26.26 8.43
N ASN A 88 -7.60 -25.71 8.34
CA ASN A 88 -7.80 -24.28 8.25
C ASN A 88 -7.34 -23.59 9.54
N THR A 89 -6.75 -22.41 9.44
CA THR A 89 -6.31 -21.62 10.59
C THR A 89 -6.58 -20.14 10.28
N GLY A 90 -7.52 -19.53 11.00
CA GLY A 90 -7.96 -18.18 10.77
C GLY A 90 -8.46 -17.99 9.33
N THR A 91 -8.07 -16.90 8.70
CA THR A 91 -8.43 -16.57 7.29
C THR A 91 -7.58 -17.30 6.25
N ARG A 92 -6.60 -18.10 6.67
CA ARG A 92 -5.70 -18.85 5.77
C ARG A 92 -6.43 -20.04 5.13
N PRO A 93 -6.20 -20.30 3.82
CA PRO A 93 -6.82 -21.44 3.14
C PRO A 93 -6.45 -22.79 3.76
N VAL A 94 -7.36 -23.74 3.67
CA VAL A 94 -7.14 -25.14 4.08
C VAL A 94 -6.02 -25.76 3.25
N GLY A 95 -5.15 -26.52 3.90
CA GLY A 95 -4.12 -27.32 3.22
C GLY A 95 -2.82 -26.61 2.94
N ILE A 96 -2.69 -25.33 3.30
CA ILE A 96 -1.43 -24.58 3.12
C ILE A 96 -0.97 -23.88 4.39
N ALA A 97 0.36 -23.74 4.52
CA ALA A 97 1.01 -22.84 5.48
C ALA A 97 1.90 -21.89 4.69
N THR A 98 1.83 -20.59 4.94
CA THR A 98 2.52 -19.61 4.12
C THR A 98 3.68 -18.95 4.87
N PHE A 99 4.66 -18.47 4.12
CA PHE A 99 5.79 -17.70 4.61
C PHE A 99 6.33 -16.78 3.51
N GLY A 100 7.12 -15.80 3.89
CA GLY A 100 7.77 -14.87 2.99
C GLY A 100 9.28 -14.94 3.10
N VAL A 101 9.97 -14.59 2.01
CA VAL A 101 11.42 -14.39 1.96
C VAL A 101 11.70 -13.02 1.38
N LEU A 102 12.27 -12.14 2.17
CA LEU A 102 12.56 -10.75 1.78
C LEU A 102 13.74 -10.68 0.80
N PRO A 103 13.67 -9.85 -0.23
CA PRO A 103 14.78 -9.65 -1.14
C PRO A 103 15.89 -8.82 -0.51
N ASN A 104 17.14 -9.13 -0.84
CA ASN A 104 18.28 -8.25 -0.58
C ASN A 104 18.68 -7.55 -1.88
N LEU A 105 18.27 -6.30 -2.02
CA LEU A 105 18.49 -5.49 -3.23
C LEU A 105 19.60 -4.45 -3.09
N THR A 106 20.30 -4.39 -1.95
CA THR A 106 21.32 -3.39 -1.67
C THR A 106 22.46 -3.41 -2.70
N SER A 107 22.87 -4.58 -3.18
CA SER A 107 23.91 -4.71 -4.21
C SER A 107 23.49 -4.12 -5.57
N VAL A 108 22.20 -4.11 -5.88
CA VAL A 108 21.64 -3.59 -7.13
C VAL A 108 21.31 -2.11 -7.02
N LEU A 109 20.62 -1.72 -5.97
CA LEU A 109 20.07 -0.38 -5.81
C LEU A 109 21.02 0.57 -5.05
N GLY A 110 21.86 0.04 -4.18
CA GLY A 110 22.64 0.82 -3.24
C GLY A 110 21.83 1.24 -2.02
N THR A 111 22.39 2.12 -1.22
CA THR A 111 21.70 2.76 -0.09
C THR A 111 21.18 4.12 -0.52
N VAL A 112 19.94 4.43 -0.21
CA VAL A 112 19.35 5.73 -0.48
C VAL A 112 19.77 6.72 0.62
N PRO A 113 20.40 7.85 0.26
CA PRO A 113 20.72 8.90 1.22
C PRO A 113 19.52 9.84 1.38
N TYR A 114 18.60 9.51 2.26
CA TYR A 114 17.50 10.40 2.60
C TYR A 114 18.03 11.67 3.27
N ALA A 115 17.67 12.82 2.73
CA ALA A 115 17.95 14.11 3.38
C ALA A 115 16.99 14.34 4.56
N HIS A 116 15.76 13.84 4.44
CA HIS A 116 14.69 13.96 5.43
C HIS A 116 13.83 12.70 5.42
N GLN A 117 13.23 12.37 6.56
CA GLN A 117 12.29 11.24 6.68
C GLN A 117 11.06 11.41 5.79
N ASP A 118 10.64 12.63 5.54
CA ASP A 118 9.52 12.98 4.64
C ASP A 118 9.70 12.49 3.19
N GLN A 119 10.89 12.03 2.82
CA GLN A 119 11.18 11.45 1.51
C GLN A 119 10.77 9.99 1.36
N HIS A 120 10.36 9.32 2.44
CA HIS A 120 9.76 8.00 2.37
C HIS A 120 8.37 8.07 1.73
N ARG A 121 8.04 7.07 0.93
CA ARG A 121 6.88 7.07 0.03
C ARG A 121 5.79 6.05 0.37
N PHE A 122 5.99 5.21 1.38
CA PHE A 122 5.09 4.11 1.65
C PHE A 122 4.55 4.14 3.07
N GLY A 123 3.23 4.08 3.17
CA GLY A 123 2.48 3.95 4.40
C GLY A 123 1.66 2.67 4.46
N MET A 124 1.09 2.39 5.64
CA MET A 124 0.15 1.29 5.85
C MET A 124 -0.83 1.64 6.96
N GLN A 125 -2.06 1.17 6.81
CA GLN A 125 -3.02 1.07 7.91
C GLN A 125 -3.04 -0.36 8.47
N GLY A 126 -3.29 -0.48 9.76
CA GLY A 126 -3.58 -1.75 10.40
C GLY A 126 -2.43 -2.45 11.12
N PHE A 127 -1.26 -1.83 11.22
CA PHE A 127 -0.11 -2.39 11.95
C PHE A 127 0.52 -1.44 12.97
N ASN A 128 -0.18 -0.44 13.43
CA ASN A 128 0.38 0.56 14.36
C ASN A 128 0.94 0.00 15.68
N GLY A 129 0.71 -1.28 15.98
CA GLY A 129 1.30 -1.97 17.12
C GLY A 129 2.38 -2.99 16.75
N ASN A 130 2.68 -3.18 15.47
CA ASN A 130 3.59 -4.22 14.99
C ASN A 130 4.70 -3.66 14.10
N ILE A 131 5.74 -3.15 14.74
CA ILE A 131 6.88 -2.55 14.04
C ILE A 131 7.64 -3.55 13.15
N ALA A 132 7.67 -4.84 13.52
CA ALA A 132 8.36 -5.85 12.71
C ALA A 132 7.70 -6.00 11.33
N ALA A 133 6.36 -6.02 11.28
CA ALA A 133 5.63 -6.07 10.02
C ALA A 133 5.90 -4.82 9.16
N LEU A 134 5.91 -3.63 9.76
CA LEU A 134 6.19 -2.39 9.05
C LEU A 134 7.61 -2.38 8.46
N HIS A 135 8.60 -2.77 9.25
CA HIS A 135 9.99 -2.86 8.78
C HIS A 135 10.17 -3.93 7.68
N ASP A 136 9.56 -5.11 7.86
CA ASP A 136 9.64 -6.18 6.86
C ASP A 136 8.99 -5.77 5.53
N LEU A 137 7.94 -4.99 5.57
CA LEU A 137 7.30 -4.46 4.36
C LEU A 137 7.94 -3.18 3.84
N GLY A 138 8.90 -2.57 4.54
CA GLY A 138 9.54 -1.32 4.14
C GLY A 138 8.60 -0.12 4.26
N ILE A 139 7.75 -0.13 5.27
CA ILE A 139 6.78 0.94 5.56
C ILE A 139 7.40 1.94 6.54
N SER A 140 7.23 3.22 6.25
CA SER A 140 7.73 4.33 7.08
C SER A 140 6.65 5.30 7.51
N TRP A 141 5.39 5.11 7.07
CA TRP A 141 4.27 5.97 7.43
C TRP A 141 3.09 5.18 7.96
N THR A 142 2.42 5.72 8.98
CA THR A 142 1.17 5.18 9.53
C THR A 142 0.19 6.32 9.86
N ILE A 143 -1.05 5.97 10.19
CA ILE A 143 -2.07 6.93 10.62
C ILE A 143 -2.07 6.96 12.15
N ASP A 144 -2.01 8.18 12.71
CA ASP A 144 -2.15 8.45 14.15
C ASP A 144 -3.53 9.08 14.38
N ASP A 145 -4.47 8.28 14.86
CA ASP A 145 -5.83 8.71 15.14
C ASP A 145 -5.86 9.62 16.38
N ARG A 146 -6.13 10.90 16.13
CA ARG A 146 -6.22 11.98 17.13
C ARG A 146 -7.52 12.75 16.97
N GLU A 147 -8.61 12.02 16.84
CA GLU A 147 -9.92 12.62 16.69
C GLU A 147 -10.20 13.63 17.83
N VAL A 148 -10.80 14.75 17.48
CA VAL A 148 -11.15 15.81 18.45
C VAL A 148 -12.03 15.25 19.56
N SER A 149 -12.93 14.33 19.23
CA SER A 149 -13.81 13.62 20.18
C SER A 149 -13.05 12.85 21.26
N ALA A 150 -11.92 12.26 20.91
CA ALA A 150 -11.09 11.50 21.85
C ALA A 150 -10.17 12.42 22.67
N MET A 151 -9.73 13.53 22.09
CA MET A 151 -8.78 14.44 22.71
C MET A 151 -9.43 15.49 23.61
N GLU A 152 -10.66 15.92 23.30
CA GLU A 152 -11.42 16.91 24.07
C GLU A 152 -12.89 16.48 24.31
N PRO A 153 -13.12 15.33 24.96
CA PRO A 153 -14.45 14.69 25.01
C PRO A 153 -15.47 15.43 25.89
N ASN A 154 -15.02 16.17 26.90
CA ASN A 154 -15.89 16.62 28.01
C ASN A 154 -16.26 18.10 27.99
N GLY A 155 -15.77 18.86 27.04
CA GLY A 155 -16.04 20.31 26.92
C GLY A 155 -14.78 21.12 26.60
N PRO A 156 -14.94 22.41 26.32
CA PRO A 156 -13.86 23.27 25.91
C PRO A 156 -12.68 23.28 26.91
N ASN A 157 -11.46 23.18 26.39
CA ASN A 157 -10.21 23.17 27.19
C ASN A 157 -10.11 22.02 28.22
N THR A 158 -10.89 20.96 28.06
CA THR A 158 -10.84 19.76 28.93
C THR A 158 -10.07 18.62 28.25
N TYR A 159 -8.82 18.88 27.90
CA TYR A 159 -7.99 17.93 27.17
C TYR A 159 -7.71 16.66 27.97
N THR A 160 -7.73 15.54 27.27
CA THR A 160 -7.24 14.28 27.85
C THR A 160 -5.73 14.33 28.06
N PRO A 161 -5.15 13.52 28.97
CA PRO A 161 -3.71 13.49 29.18
C PRO A 161 -2.89 13.20 27.91
N ASN A 162 -3.47 12.48 26.96
CA ASN A 162 -2.77 12.05 25.74
C ASN A 162 -2.66 13.12 24.66
N VAL A 163 -3.33 14.28 24.81
CA VAL A 163 -3.22 15.36 23.81
C VAL A 163 -1.79 15.86 23.66
N ASN A 164 -1.06 15.92 24.76
CA ASN A 164 0.29 16.44 24.83
C ASN A 164 1.37 15.34 24.77
N ASP A 165 0.98 14.09 24.64
CA ASP A 165 1.92 12.97 24.65
C ASP A 165 1.91 12.24 23.30
N LEU A 166 3.07 11.77 22.89
CA LEU A 166 3.22 10.93 21.73
C LEU A 166 2.81 9.51 22.12
N ASP A 167 2.04 8.88 21.25
CA ASP A 167 1.72 7.46 21.41
C ASP A 167 3.01 6.65 21.67
N PRO A 168 3.02 5.73 22.63
CA PRO A 168 4.19 4.91 22.94
C PRO A 168 4.79 4.19 21.73
N PHE A 169 3.96 3.81 20.76
CA PHE A 169 4.43 3.20 19.52
C PHE A 169 5.37 4.13 18.73
N TYR A 170 4.98 5.37 18.48
CA TYR A 170 5.81 6.35 17.76
C TYR A 170 7.02 6.79 18.58
N LYS A 171 6.87 6.88 19.89
CA LYS A 171 7.97 7.21 20.80
C LYS A 171 9.08 6.15 20.79
N ALA A 172 8.69 4.87 20.67
CA ALA A 172 9.62 3.75 20.55
C ALA A 172 10.20 3.58 19.13
N ASN A 173 9.53 4.10 18.11
CA ASN A 173 9.88 3.90 16.70
C ASN A 173 9.99 5.26 15.96
N PRO A 174 11.06 6.03 16.20
CA PRO A 174 11.22 7.39 15.64
C PRO A 174 11.47 7.41 14.12
N ASP A 175 11.61 6.26 13.49
CA ASP A 175 11.67 6.08 12.05
C ASP A 175 10.27 6.00 11.40
N GLN A 176 9.21 5.88 12.21
CA GLN A 176 7.84 5.86 11.73
C GLN A 176 7.27 7.28 11.67
N MET A 177 7.01 7.75 10.46
CA MET A 177 6.29 8.98 10.20
C MET A 177 4.80 8.79 10.47
N ARG A 178 4.11 9.90 10.80
CA ARG A 178 2.68 9.84 11.07
C ARG A 178 1.89 10.89 10.31
N ILE A 179 0.70 10.51 9.88
CA ILE A 179 -0.36 11.43 9.47
C ILE A 179 -1.31 11.53 10.65
N VAL A 180 -1.46 12.73 11.19
CA VAL A 180 -2.35 13.01 12.32
C VAL A 180 -3.77 13.21 11.78
N ARG A 181 -4.66 12.28 12.07
CA ARG A 181 -6.06 12.32 11.69
C ARG A 181 -6.87 13.02 12.77
N LEU A 182 -7.64 14.04 12.39
CA LEU A 182 -8.32 14.98 13.30
C LEU A 182 -9.84 15.02 13.15
N ASP A 183 -10.42 14.21 12.26
CA ASP A 183 -11.88 14.17 12.08
C ASP A 183 -12.61 13.65 13.31
N GLY A 184 -13.92 13.88 13.38
CA GLY A 184 -14.76 13.41 14.48
C GLY A 184 -14.85 14.38 15.66
N LEU A 185 -15.98 15.08 15.75
CA LEU A 185 -16.26 16.06 16.80
C LEU A 185 -16.77 15.39 18.09
N PRO A 186 -16.48 15.95 19.27
CA PRO A 186 -17.10 15.54 20.52
C PRO A 186 -18.58 15.94 20.56
N ALA A 187 -19.36 15.23 21.37
CA ALA A 187 -20.81 15.46 21.47
C ALA A 187 -21.18 16.91 21.84
N TRP A 188 -20.35 17.57 22.62
CA TRP A 188 -20.61 18.95 23.08
C TRP A 188 -20.42 20.01 21.98
N ASP A 189 -19.59 19.71 20.93
CA ASP A 189 -19.35 20.61 19.80
C ASP A 189 -20.03 20.12 18.50
N SER A 190 -20.62 18.95 18.51
CA SER A 190 -21.44 18.43 17.42
C SER A 190 -22.80 19.13 17.36
N LYS A 191 -23.28 19.45 16.16
CA LYS A 191 -24.63 19.96 15.92
C LYS A 191 -25.72 18.93 16.23
N THR A 192 -25.38 17.66 16.17
CA THR A 192 -26.30 16.55 16.44
C THR A 192 -26.24 16.06 17.88
N GLY A 193 -25.23 16.47 18.64
CA GLY A 193 -24.93 15.94 19.97
C GLY A 193 -24.34 14.52 19.94
N GLN A 194 -23.93 14.02 18.77
CA GLN A 194 -23.30 12.72 18.64
C GLN A 194 -21.81 12.79 18.93
N PHE A 195 -21.29 11.75 19.57
CA PHE A 195 -19.87 11.58 19.76
C PHE A 195 -19.22 11.09 18.46
N ASN A 196 -18.04 11.59 18.15
CA ASN A 196 -17.28 11.28 16.93
C ASN A 196 -18.04 11.68 15.64
N ASP A 197 -18.65 12.86 15.64
CA ASP A 197 -19.42 13.37 14.51
C ASP A 197 -18.51 13.94 13.43
N SER A 198 -18.39 13.25 12.29
CA SER A 198 -17.59 13.67 11.14
C SER A 198 -18.43 14.31 10.02
N TYR A 199 -19.73 14.52 10.23
CA TYR A 199 -20.67 14.93 9.18
C TYR A 199 -21.08 16.40 9.24
N TYR A 200 -20.68 17.09 10.29
CA TYR A 200 -20.98 18.50 10.48
C TYR A 200 -19.73 19.29 10.86
N ALA A 201 -19.74 20.56 10.55
CA ALA A 201 -18.76 21.49 11.07
C ALA A 201 -18.98 21.73 12.58
N PRO A 202 -17.93 22.10 13.35
CA PRO A 202 -18.04 22.43 14.75
C PRO A 202 -19.11 23.48 15.04
N SER A 203 -19.86 23.32 16.13
CA SER A 203 -20.83 24.30 16.60
C SER A 203 -20.16 25.56 17.14
N ASN A 204 -18.95 25.40 17.71
CA ASN A 204 -18.14 26.48 18.23
C ASN A 204 -16.83 26.63 17.45
N MET A 205 -16.89 27.25 16.29
CA MET A 205 -15.74 27.44 15.40
C MET A 205 -14.52 28.14 16.04
N PRO A 206 -14.66 29.17 16.90
CA PRO A 206 -13.53 29.76 17.62
C PRO A 206 -12.82 28.77 18.55
N GLU A 207 -13.58 27.92 19.25
CA GLU A 207 -13.01 26.90 20.13
C GLU A 207 -12.28 25.81 19.33
N PHE A 208 -12.89 25.36 18.25
CA PHE A 208 -12.24 24.43 17.33
C PHE A 208 -10.91 24.98 16.78
N GLN A 209 -10.85 26.27 16.42
CA GLN A 209 -9.60 26.93 16.03
C GLN A 209 -8.56 26.93 17.17
N SER A 210 -8.99 27.19 18.40
CA SER A 210 -8.12 27.17 19.60
C SER A 210 -7.60 25.76 19.87
N PHE A 211 -8.46 24.73 19.74
CA PHE A 211 -8.07 23.33 19.83
C PHE A 211 -7.01 22.97 18.76
N MET A 212 -7.22 23.38 17.51
CA MET A 212 -6.28 23.14 16.41
C MET A 212 -4.92 23.84 16.65
N ALA A 213 -4.91 25.03 17.26
CA ALA A 213 -3.68 25.70 17.67
C ALA A 213 -2.94 24.91 18.77
N LYS A 214 -3.69 24.31 19.71
CA LYS A 214 -3.08 23.44 20.72
C LYS A 214 -2.49 22.18 20.09
N VAL A 215 -3.20 21.52 19.18
CA VAL A 215 -2.69 20.37 18.45
C VAL A 215 -1.39 20.72 17.72
N GLY A 216 -1.36 21.83 16.99
CA GLY A 216 -0.16 22.32 16.31
C GLY A 216 1.01 22.56 17.26
N THR A 217 0.75 23.16 18.44
CA THR A 217 1.78 23.37 19.48
C THR A 217 2.36 22.03 19.93
N ASP A 218 1.52 21.10 20.36
CA ASP A 218 1.96 19.84 20.94
C ASP A 218 2.69 18.97 19.91
N THR A 219 2.14 18.90 18.69
CA THR A 219 2.75 18.10 17.62
C THR A 219 4.09 18.67 17.14
N SER A 220 4.24 20.00 17.11
CA SER A 220 5.52 20.64 16.76
C SER A 220 6.59 20.41 17.83
N LEU A 221 6.23 20.43 19.10
CA LEU A 221 7.15 20.11 20.22
C LEU A 221 7.56 18.64 20.18
N ILE A 222 6.61 17.74 19.92
CA ILE A 222 6.87 16.31 19.77
C ILE A 222 7.82 16.06 18.59
N ARG A 223 7.59 16.71 17.45
CA ARG A 223 8.47 16.59 16.28
C ARG A 223 9.88 17.06 16.60
N ALA A 224 10.03 18.21 17.20
CA ALA A 224 11.34 18.74 17.55
C ALA A 224 12.12 17.85 18.53
N ALA A 225 11.43 17.20 19.45
CA ALA A 225 12.05 16.33 20.45
C ALA A 225 12.35 14.91 19.96
N ASN A 226 11.51 14.33 19.09
CA ASN A 226 11.57 12.93 18.74
C ASN A 226 11.91 12.66 17.27
N TYR A 227 11.68 13.63 16.37
CA TYR A 227 11.84 13.45 14.93
C TYR A 227 12.71 14.58 14.31
N PRO A 228 13.98 14.69 14.67
CA PRO A 228 14.82 15.81 14.22
C PRO A 228 15.06 15.82 12.70
N ASN A 229 14.89 14.69 12.05
CA ASN A 229 15.05 14.56 10.59
C ASN A 229 13.75 14.73 9.81
N GLN A 230 12.62 15.02 10.46
CA GLN A 230 11.33 15.30 9.85
C GLN A 230 11.15 16.81 9.66
N GLN A 231 10.77 17.25 8.46
CA GLN A 231 10.59 18.67 8.15
C GLN A 231 9.25 19.22 8.60
N SER A 232 8.18 18.46 8.44
CA SER A 232 6.80 18.89 8.66
C SER A 232 6.01 17.91 9.50
N ASN A 233 4.95 18.38 10.15
CA ASN A 233 3.86 17.55 10.60
C ASN A 233 2.77 17.52 9.53
N TYR A 234 2.03 16.41 9.47
CA TYR A 234 1.03 16.13 8.44
C TYR A 234 -0.31 15.91 9.11
N TYR A 235 -1.30 16.72 8.74
CA TYR A 235 -2.62 16.72 9.36
C TYR A 235 -3.71 16.44 8.34
N GLN A 236 -4.60 15.53 8.66
CA GLN A 236 -5.81 15.26 7.89
C GLN A 236 -7.03 15.67 8.71
N VAL A 237 -7.70 16.73 8.27
CA VAL A 237 -8.80 17.36 9.01
C VAL A 237 -10.11 16.60 8.83
N THR A 238 -10.32 15.99 7.68
CA THR A 238 -11.49 15.16 7.37
C THR A 238 -11.06 13.80 6.81
N TRP A 239 -11.88 12.79 7.07
CA TRP A 239 -11.73 11.44 6.54
C TRP A 239 -13.02 11.05 5.83
N GLU A 240 -12.96 10.89 4.51
CA GLU A 240 -14.10 10.54 3.65
C GLU A 240 -15.40 11.37 3.89
N PRO A 241 -15.30 12.70 3.97
CA PRO A 241 -16.46 13.53 4.30
C PRO A 241 -17.61 13.35 3.30
N SER A 242 -17.32 12.96 2.06
CA SER A 242 -18.34 12.74 1.03
C SER A 242 -19.31 11.59 1.33
N LEU A 243 -18.97 10.70 2.23
CA LEU A 243 -19.85 9.58 2.62
C LEU A 243 -20.98 10.01 3.56
N GLY A 244 -20.88 11.18 4.18
CA GLY A 244 -21.88 11.57 5.15
C GLY A 244 -22.00 13.07 5.44
N TRP A 245 -21.22 13.95 4.79
CA TRP A 245 -21.28 15.38 5.04
C TRP A 245 -22.69 15.94 4.85
N ALA A 246 -23.28 16.47 5.90
CA ALA A 246 -24.66 16.93 5.97
C ALA A 246 -24.80 18.43 6.26
N ASP A 247 -23.68 19.14 6.48
CA ASP A 247 -23.68 20.59 6.70
C ASP A 247 -23.56 21.39 5.39
N SER A 248 -23.65 22.71 5.46
CA SER A 248 -23.49 23.58 4.30
C SER A 248 -22.06 23.57 3.76
N ASP A 249 -21.93 23.81 2.46
CA ASP A 249 -20.63 23.93 1.79
C ASP A 249 -19.77 25.08 2.37
N ALA A 250 -20.42 26.18 2.77
CA ALA A 250 -19.75 27.31 3.43
C ALA A 250 -19.15 26.91 4.78
N ASN A 251 -19.85 26.07 5.55
CA ASN A 251 -19.38 25.56 6.83
C ASN A 251 -18.21 24.56 6.66
N PHE A 252 -18.19 23.78 5.58
CA PHE A 252 -17.03 22.95 5.25
C PHE A 252 -15.76 23.79 5.10
N VAL A 253 -15.83 24.84 4.27
CA VAL A 253 -14.69 25.73 4.05
C VAL A 253 -14.32 26.53 5.33
N ALA A 254 -15.31 26.93 6.13
CA ALA A 254 -15.09 27.62 7.39
C ALA A 254 -14.36 26.72 8.41
N MET A 255 -14.70 25.43 8.47
CA MET A 255 -14.00 24.46 9.32
C MET A 255 -12.53 24.30 8.88
N TYR A 256 -12.26 24.15 7.59
CA TYR A 256 -10.88 24.09 7.08
C TYR A 256 -10.11 25.38 7.36
N LYS A 257 -10.77 26.54 7.23
CA LYS A 257 -10.15 27.82 7.60
C LYS A 257 -9.74 27.86 9.06
N ALA A 258 -10.62 27.45 9.97
CA ALA A 258 -10.34 27.41 11.40
C ALA A 258 -9.20 26.43 11.73
N ALA A 259 -9.24 25.22 11.17
CA ALA A 259 -8.18 24.22 11.35
C ALA A 259 -6.83 24.72 10.84
N TYR A 260 -6.78 25.23 9.61
CA TYR A 260 -5.57 25.76 8.99
C TYR A 260 -4.97 26.92 9.80
N GLN A 261 -5.78 27.90 10.16
CA GLN A 261 -5.33 29.06 10.93
C GLN A 261 -4.89 28.67 12.34
N GLY A 262 -5.59 27.74 12.99
CA GLY A 262 -5.22 27.23 14.29
C GLY A 262 -3.85 26.54 14.23
N ILE A 263 -3.71 25.52 13.40
CA ILE A 263 -2.47 24.74 13.26
C ILE A 263 -1.29 25.63 12.87
N HIS A 264 -1.41 26.42 11.80
CA HIS A 264 -0.31 27.27 11.32
C HIS A 264 0.08 28.41 12.26
N SER A 265 -0.78 28.80 13.21
CA SER A 265 -0.42 29.77 14.23
C SER A 265 0.67 29.28 15.17
N THR A 266 0.86 27.98 15.30
CA THR A 266 1.79 27.35 16.25
C THR A 266 2.75 26.35 15.59
N ASP A 267 2.40 25.80 14.43
CA ASP A 267 3.26 24.95 13.60
C ASP A 267 3.31 25.52 12.17
N PRO A 268 4.17 26.51 11.91
CA PRO A 268 4.22 27.18 10.60
C PRO A 268 4.67 26.28 9.45
N ASN A 269 5.32 25.14 9.74
CA ASN A 269 5.74 24.15 8.74
C ASN A 269 4.75 22.99 8.57
N ALA A 270 3.56 23.11 9.14
CA ALA A 270 2.51 22.10 9.00
C ALA A 270 2.10 21.87 7.55
N ILE A 271 1.68 20.67 7.26
CA ILE A 271 1.01 20.30 6.01
C ILE A 271 -0.42 19.88 6.33
N VAL A 272 -1.35 20.79 6.09
CA VAL A 272 -2.79 20.55 6.26
C VAL A 272 -3.35 19.98 4.97
N MET A 273 -3.81 18.74 5.00
CA MET A 273 -4.34 18.03 3.84
C MET A 273 -5.87 18.17 3.75
N GLY A 274 -6.38 18.54 2.59
CA GLY A 274 -7.78 18.43 2.20
C GLY A 274 -7.92 17.18 1.32
N THR A 275 -8.89 16.60 1.39
CA THR A 275 -10.21 16.25 1.67
C THR A 275 -10.31 14.83 2.25
N GLY A 276 -9.51 13.87 1.74
CA GLY A 276 -9.56 12.45 2.14
C GLY A 276 -10.79 11.70 1.57
N ASN A 277 -11.33 12.14 0.45
CA ASN A 277 -12.46 11.47 -0.17
C ASN A 277 -12.05 10.21 -0.92
N PRO A 278 -12.95 9.20 -1.01
CA PRO A 278 -12.72 8.05 -1.86
C PRO A 278 -12.63 8.49 -3.33
N PHE A 279 -11.73 7.86 -4.05
CA PHE A 279 -11.44 8.00 -5.48
C PHE A 279 -10.96 9.39 -5.93
N PRO A 280 -9.91 9.42 -6.74
CA PRO A 280 -9.40 10.65 -7.35
C PRO A 280 -10.30 11.19 -8.49
N SER A 281 -11.39 10.50 -8.82
CA SER A 281 -12.30 10.78 -9.94
C SER A 281 -12.97 12.14 -9.87
N ASN A 282 -13.55 12.55 -11.00
CA ASN A 282 -14.37 13.75 -11.12
C ASN A 282 -15.86 13.41 -10.97
N CYS A 283 -16.27 13.09 -9.75
CA CYS A 283 -17.69 12.92 -9.40
C CYS A 283 -18.01 13.76 -8.17
N ASP A 284 -19.30 13.98 -7.88
CA ASP A 284 -19.74 14.87 -6.80
C ASP A 284 -19.24 14.44 -5.40
N THR A 285 -19.00 13.15 -5.20
CA THR A 285 -18.50 12.58 -3.96
C THR A 285 -17.01 12.22 -4.00
N CYS A 286 -16.35 12.43 -5.13
CA CYS A 286 -14.94 12.10 -5.34
C CYS A 286 -14.04 13.30 -5.07
N THR A 287 -12.74 13.06 -4.90
CA THR A 287 -11.76 14.09 -4.54
C THR A 287 -11.72 15.24 -5.56
N THR A 288 -11.67 14.94 -6.86
CA THR A 288 -11.59 15.99 -7.89
C THR A 288 -12.85 16.87 -7.90
N GLY A 289 -14.06 16.28 -7.81
CA GLY A 289 -15.31 17.04 -7.71
C GLY A 289 -15.39 17.91 -6.45
N TYR A 290 -14.97 17.37 -5.30
CA TYR A 290 -14.88 18.13 -4.04
C TYR A 290 -13.93 19.33 -4.15
N LEU A 291 -12.74 19.14 -4.72
CA LEU A 291 -11.78 20.22 -4.91
C LEU A 291 -12.31 21.31 -5.84
N GLN A 292 -13.03 20.96 -6.89
CA GLN A 292 -13.69 21.93 -7.79
C GLN A 292 -14.79 22.72 -7.04
N LYS A 293 -15.67 22.01 -6.35
CA LYS A 293 -16.79 22.57 -5.60
C LYS A 293 -16.32 23.50 -4.48
N PHE A 294 -15.53 23.00 -3.57
CA PHE A 294 -15.07 23.76 -2.39
C PHE A 294 -13.93 24.73 -2.70
N GLY A 295 -13.14 24.43 -3.75
CA GLY A 295 -12.13 25.33 -4.26
C GLY A 295 -12.72 26.65 -4.76
N ALA A 296 -13.89 26.59 -5.41
CA ALA A 296 -14.65 27.77 -5.83
C ALA A 296 -15.12 28.63 -4.63
N LEU A 297 -15.25 28.04 -3.45
CA LEU A 297 -15.58 28.72 -2.18
C LEU A 297 -14.33 29.13 -1.38
N GLY A 298 -13.13 28.91 -1.91
CA GLY A 298 -11.87 29.36 -1.32
C GLY A 298 -11.11 28.32 -0.50
N LEU A 299 -11.44 27.04 -0.58
CA LEU A 299 -10.72 25.95 0.12
C LEU A 299 -9.21 25.95 -0.16
N TRP A 300 -8.79 26.30 -1.38
CA TRP A 300 -7.38 26.36 -1.78
C TRP A 300 -6.49 27.23 -0.88
N ASN A 301 -7.09 28.22 -0.17
CA ASN A 301 -6.36 29.06 0.77
C ASN A 301 -6.09 28.38 2.12
N TYR A 302 -6.71 27.24 2.38
CA TYR A 302 -6.73 26.59 3.70
C TYR A 302 -6.30 25.12 3.65
N ILE A 303 -5.58 24.74 2.60
CA ILE A 303 -4.92 23.44 2.48
C ILE A 303 -3.52 23.61 1.87
N ASP A 304 -2.58 22.76 2.27
CA ASP A 304 -1.19 22.71 1.76
C ASP A 304 -0.98 21.53 0.84
N ALA A 305 -1.78 20.51 0.99
CA ALA A 305 -1.74 19.30 0.18
C ALA A 305 -3.16 18.75 -0.02
N VAL A 306 -3.27 17.80 -0.92
CA VAL A 306 -4.50 17.04 -1.16
C VAL A 306 -4.27 15.60 -0.69
N SER A 307 -5.24 15.05 0.03
CA SER A 307 -5.35 13.61 0.29
C SER A 307 -6.54 13.01 -0.45
N THR A 308 -6.41 11.75 -0.83
CA THR A 308 -7.46 10.96 -1.49
C THR A 308 -7.29 9.49 -1.14
N HIS A 309 -8.34 8.70 -1.33
CA HIS A 309 -8.32 7.26 -1.21
C HIS A 309 -8.53 6.60 -2.58
N GLY A 310 -8.19 5.31 -2.69
CA GLY A 310 -8.39 4.55 -3.91
C GLY A 310 -8.59 3.07 -3.62
N TYR A 311 -9.61 2.47 -4.24
CA TYR A 311 -9.95 1.07 -4.04
C TYR A 311 -10.20 0.36 -5.35
N TRP A 312 -9.65 -0.85 -5.48
CA TRP A 312 -9.74 -1.68 -6.66
C TRP A 312 -10.11 -3.11 -6.30
N ASN A 313 -10.65 -3.83 -7.29
CA ASN A 313 -10.99 -5.24 -7.13
C ASN A 313 -10.11 -6.11 -8.02
N ALA A 314 -9.56 -7.15 -7.44
CA ALA A 314 -8.76 -8.18 -8.10
C ALA A 314 -9.46 -9.54 -8.15
N GLY A 315 -10.74 -9.57 -7.85
CA GLY A 315 -11.51 -10.81 -7.75
C GLY A 315 -12.24 -11.19 -9.03
N THR A 316 -13.39 -11.78 -8.82
CA THR A 316 -14.37 -12.08 -9.86
C THR A 316 -15.17 -10.83 -10.21
N TYR A 317 -16.00 -10.91 -11.25
CA TYR A 317 -16.87 -9.79 -11.66
C TYR A 317 -17.77 -9.25 -10.51
N PRO A 318 -17.97 -7.93 -10.39
CA PRO A 318 -17.38 -6.86 -11.18
C PRO A 318 -15.97 -6.53 -10.70
N ALA A 319 -14.98 -6.80 -11.52
CA ALA A 319 -13.61 -6.46 -11.21
C ALA A 319 -13.29 -5.05 -11.73
N HIS A 320 -12.59 -4.27 -10.94
CA HIS A 320 -12.16 -2.92 -11.27
C HIS A 320 -10.66 -2.79 -11.10
N PRO A 321 -9.87 -3.19 -12.13
CA PRO A 321 -8.43 -2.98 -12.12
C PRO A 321 -8.11 -1.50 -12.30
N PRO A 322 -6.96 -1.03 -11.82
CA PRO A 322 -6.59 0.38 -11.93
C PRO A 322 -6.32 0.83 -13.36
N GLU A 323 -6.05 -0.09 -14.28
CA GLU A 323 -5.62 0.22 -15.64
C GLU A 323 -6.74 0.29 -16.65
N LEU A 324 -7.95 0.26 -16.38
CA LEU A 324 -9.00 0.20 -17.41
C LEU A 324 -8.51 0.76 -18.76
N GLN A 325 -8.42 -0.11 -19.78
CA GLN A 325 -7.67 0.21 -20.99
C GLN A 325 -8.52 1.02 -21.98
N ASP A 326 -7.85 1.76 -22.89
CA ASP A 326 -8.49 2.48 -24.00
C ASP A 326 -9.33 1.57 -24.91
N SER A 327 -9.04 0.27 -24.90
CA SER A 327 -9.77 -0.76 -25.64
C SER A 327 -10.97 -1.35 -24.89
N ASP A 328 -11.26 -0.91 -23.68
CA ASP A 328 -12.47 -1.34 -22.97
C ASP A 328 -13.70 -0.90 -23.78
N PRO A 329 -14.64 -1.80 -24.06
CA PRO A 329 -15.82 -1.45 -24.85
C PRO A 329 -16.77 -0.47 -24.15
N ASP A 330 -16.67 -0.33 -22.81
CA ASP A 330 -17.43 0.66 -22.05
C ASP A 330 -16.62 1.95 -21.89
N PRO A 331 -17.02 3.06 -22.54
CA PRO A 331 -16.35 4.36 -22.39
C PRO A 331 -16.30 4.88 -20.95
N ALA A 332 -17.26 4.49 -20.10
CA ALA A 332 -17.24 4.88 -18.68
C ALA A 332 -16.08 4.21 -17.95
N ASN A 333 -15.75 2.97 -18.29
CA ASN A 333 -14.60 2.27 -17.73
C ASN A 333 -13.27 2.88 -18.17
N GLN A 334 -13.14 3.27 -19.44
CA GLN A 334 -11.94 3.98 -19.93
C GLN A 334 -11.75 5.30 -19.18
N ALA A 335 -12.80 6.06 -18.96
CA ALA A 335 -12.74 7.32 -18.21
C ALA A 335 -12.33 7.10 -16.74
N ASN A 336 -12.62 5.94 -16.19
CA ASN A 336 -12.31 5.57 -14.80
C ASN A 336 -10.93 4.92 -14.62
N ALA A 337 -10.10 4.81 -15.65
CA ALA A 337 -8.72 4.37 -15.49
C ALA A 337 -7.97 5.27 -14.51
N LEU A 338 -7.24 4.68 -13.58
CA LEU A 338 -6.58 5.41 -12.48
C LEU A 338 -5.60 6.47 -12.99
N ASP A 339 -4.87 6.22 -14.07
CA ASP A 339 -3.94 7.19 -14.64
C ASP A 339 -4.67 8.41 -15.24
N ASN A 340 -5.86 8.22 -15.82
CA ASN A 340 -6.72 9.30 -16.27
C ASN A 340 -7.26 10.12 -15.07
N GLN A 341 -7.73 9.44 -14.03
CA GLN A 341 -8.17 10.07 -12.79
C GLN A 341 -7.05 10.90 -12.14
N MET A 342 -5.84 10.34 -12.07
CA MET A 342 -4.65 11.03 -11.56
C MET A 342 -4.32 12.28 -12.39
N THR A 343 -4.41 12.19 -13.71
CA THR A 343 -4.17 13.32 -14.62
C THR A 343 -5.20 14.43 -14.42
N GLN A 344 -6.47 14.08 -14.27
CA GLN A 344 -7.55 15.04 -14.00
C GLN A 344 -7.37 15.70 -12.63
N LEU A 345 -7.15 14.93 -11.58
CA LEU A 345 -6.92 15.44 -10.23
C LEU A 345 -5.73 16.41 -10.20
N ARG A 346 -4.59 16.01 -10.77
CA ARG A 346 -3.40 16.87 -10.85
C ARG A 346 -3.66 18.16 -11.61
N SER A 347 -4.47 18.11 -12.68
CA SER A 347 -4.84 19.31 -13.46
C SER A 347 -5.71 20.27 -12.65
N VAL A 348 -6.66 19.76 -11.87
CA VAL A 348 -7.49 20.58 -10.98
C VAL A 348 -6.65 21.18 -9.83
N MET A 349 -5.76 20.40 -9.24
CA MET A 349 -4.83 20.89 -8.23
C MET A 349 -3.94 22.01 -8.78
N GLN A 350 -3.37 21.84 -9.98
CA GLN A 350 -2.50 22.84 -10.61
C GLN A 350 -3.25 24.13 -10.94
N ALA A 351 -4.53 24.03 -11.32
CA ALA A 351 -5.36 25.20 -11.57
C ALA A 351 -5.78 25.94 -10.28
N GLY A 352 -6.01 25.20 -9.20
CA GLY A 352 -6.45 25.76 -7.92
C GLY A 352 -5.29 26.33 -7.08
N LYS A 353 -4.29 25.52 -6.81
CA LYS A 353 -3.07 25.91 -6.08
C LYS A 353 -1.87 25.14 -6.67
N PRO A 354 -1.03 25.79 -7.49
CA PRO A 354 0.08 25.15 -8.17
C PRO A 354 1.07 24.44 -7.22
N ASN A 355 1.64 23.33 -7.71
CA ASN A 355 2.71 22.58 -7.05
C ASN A 355 2.33 21.94 -5.71
N MET A 356 1.05 21.77 -5.42
CA MET A 356 0.60 21.07 -4.23
C MET A 356 1.02 19.59 -4.24
N LYS A 357 1.36 19.09 -3.07
CA LYS A 357 1.60 17.67 -2.84
C LYS A 357 0.30 16.88 -2.85
N LEU A 358 0.39 15.61 -3.28
CA LEU A 358 -0.73 14.67 -3.29
C LEU A 358 -0.37 13.44 -2.46
N PHE A 359 -1.28 13.05 -1.59
CA PHE A 359 -1.13 11.88 -0.71
C PHE A 359 -2.29 10.92 -0.93
N PHE A 360 -1.97 9.63 -1.09
CA PHE A 360 -2.97 8.58 -0.97
C PHE A 360 -2.91 8.03 0.44
N THR A 361 -3.82 8.46 1.28
CA THR A 361 -3.88 8.07 2.69
C THR A 361 -4.58 6.73 2.90
N GLU A 362 -5.23 6.21 1.84
CA GLU A 362 -5.64 4.81 1.70
C GLU A 362 -5.53 4.40 0.23
N ALA A 363 -5.02 3.20 0.00
CA ALA A 363 -5.01 2.56 -1.32
C ALA A 363 -5.13 1.05 -1.13
N GLY A 364 -6.28 0.49 -1.45
CA GLY A 364 -6.62 -0.89 -1.17
C GLY A 364 -7.02 -1.68 -2.40
N THR A 365 -6.67 -2.95 -2.41
CA THR A 365 -7.13 -3.92 -3.42
C THR A 365 -7.76 -5.09 -2.70
N SER A 366 -8.99 -5.43 -3.07
CA SER A 366 -9.67 -6.61 -2.57
C SER A 366 -9.69 -7.71 -3.63
N TYR A 367 -9.61 -8.97 -3.21
CA TYR A 367 -9.98 -10.10 -4.07
C TYR A 367 -11.48 -10.43 -4.00
N ASP A 368 -12.24 -9.54 -3.43
CA ASP A 368 -13.67 -9.59 -3.28
C ASP A 368 -14.41 -9.52 -4.62
N PRO A 369 -15.47 -10.28 -4.81
CA PRO A 369 -16.41 -10.09 -5.91
C PRO A 369 -17.40 -8.93 -5.71
N GLY A 370 -17.16 -7.99 -4.81
CA GLY A 370 -17.80 -6.67 -4.82
C GLY A 370 -18.90 -6.38 -3.83
N LEU A 371 -19.33 -7.29 -2.96
CA LEU A 371 -20.43 -6.99 -2.02
C LEU A 371 -20.16 -7.35 -0.55
N ASN A 372 -19.16 -8.18 -0.24
CA ASN A 372 -18.88 -8.64 1.12
C ASN A 372 -17.37 -8.79 1.41
N TYR A 373 -16.53 -8.05 0.72
CA TYR A 373 -15.07 -8.06 0.89
C TYR A 373 -14.42 -9.45 0.75
N GLY A 374 -14.98 -10.27 -0.12
CA GLY A 374 -14.38 -11.49 -0.61
C GLY A 374 -14.74 -12.77 0.13
N PRO A 375 -14.37 -13.90 -0.47
CA PRO A 375 -14.46 -15.16 0.22
C PRO A 375 -13.45 -15.19 1.37
N THR A 376 -13.82 -15.74 2.50
CA THR A 376 -12.92 -15.98 3.63
C THR A 376 -11.75 -16.90 3.26
N VAL A 377 -11.89 -17.66 2.18
CA VAL A 377 -10.86 -18.58 1.65
C VAL A 377 -10.63 -18.28 0.17
N PRO A 378 -9.62 -17.46 -0.17
CA PRO A 378 -9.32 -17.13 -1.55
C PRO A 378 -8.70 -18.31 -2.31
N SER A 379 -8.97 -18.37 -3.61
CA SER A 379 -8.26 -19.26 -4.52
C SER A 379 -6.83 -18.76 -4.78
N GLN A 380 -5.95 -19.64 -5.25
CA GLN A 380 -4.60 -19.26 -5.66
C GLN A 380 -4.62 -18.16 -6.74
N ASN A 381 -5.57 -18.21 -7.66
CA ASN A 381 -5.69 -17.21 -8.72
C ASN A 381 -6.15 -15.84 -8.18
N GLN A 382 -7.02 -15.83 -7.17
CA GLN A 382 -7.41 -14.58 -6.48
C GLN A 382 -6.23 -13.99 -5.71
N LEU A 383 -5.43 -14.80 -5.03
CA LEU A 383 -4.21 -14.33 -4.35
C LEU A 383 -3.17 -13.79 -5.34
N PHE A 384 -3.04 -14.41 -6.52
CA PHE A 384 -2.18 -13.89 -7.59
C PHE A 384 -2.68 -12.54 -8.10
N ALA A 385 -3.97 -12.44 -8.40
CA ALA A 385 -4.58 -11.20 -8.88
C ALA A 385 -4.48 -10.08 -7.84
N HIS A 386 -4.73 -10.39 -6.57
CA HIS A 386 -4.60 -9.47 -5.46
C HIS A 386 -3.19 -8.85 -5.39
N ALA A 387 -2.15 -9.68 -5.43
CA ALA A 387 -0.77 -9.22 -5.44
C ALA A 387 -0.43 -8.37 -6.67
N ALA A 388 -0.87 -8.79 -7.86
CA ALA A 388 -0.60 -8.08 -9.10
C ALA A 388 -1.28 -6.71 -9.14
N VAL A 389 -2.58 -6.65 -8.85
CA VAL A 389 -3.37 -5.41 -8.88
C VAL A 389 -2.95 -4.46 -7.77
N GLY A 390 -2.75 -4.97 -6.55
CA GLY A 390 -2.34 -4.16 -5.40
C GLY A 390 -1.04 -3.40 -5.72
N VAL A 391 -0.01 -4.09 -6.15
CA VAL A 391 1.27 -3.44 -6.48
C VAL A 391 1.13 -2.46 -7.65
N ARG A 392 0.39 -2.81 -8.70
CA ARG A 392 0.19 -1.93 -9.86
C ARG A 392 -0.50 -0.63 -9.48
N SER A 393 -1.51 -0.69 -8.62
CA SER A 393 -2.24 0.51 -8.18
C SER A 393 -1.30 1.51 -7.49
N HIS A 394 -0.46 1.04 -6.58
CA HIS A 394 0.53 1.89 -5.91
C HIS A 394 1.57 2.46 -6.88
N ILE A 395 2.01 1.69 -7.87
CA ILE A 395 2.96 2.18 -8.89
C ILE A 395 2.30 3.28 -9.74
N ILE A 396 1.04 3.14 -10.15
CA ILE A 396 0.31 4.18 -10.90
C ILE A 396 0.14 5.43 -10.05
N VAL A 397 -0.24 5.28 -8.79
CA VAL A 397 -0.39 6.39 -7.84
C VAL A 397 0.92 7.18 -7.71
N LEU A 398 2.04 6.50 -7.43
CA LEU A 398 3.35 7.14 -7.34
C LEU A 398 3.82 7.71 -8.69
N GLY A 399 3.61 6.96 -9.78
CA GLY A 399 3.93 7.38 -11.14
C GLY A 399 3.09 8.57 -11.62
N GLY A 400 1.87 8.72 -11.11
CA GLY A 400 0.98 9.86 -11.30
C GLY A 400 1.31 11.08 -10.42
N GLY A 401 2.37 11.02 -9.63
CA GLY A 401 2.91 12.16 -8.87
C GLY A 401 2.42 12.27 -7.44
N ALA A 402 1.89 11.22 -6.83
CA ALA A 402 1.69 11.20 -5.39
C ALA A 402 3.04 11.12 -4.66
N GLN A 403 3.17 11.83 -3.53
CA GLN A 403 4.32 11.74 -2.64
C GLN A 403 4.30 10.45 -1.82
N LEU A 404 3.13 10.08 -1.35
CA LEU A 404 2.88 8.94 -0.48
C LEU A 404 1.74 8.10 -1.02
N THR A 405 1.86 6.79 -0.84
CA THR A 405 0.76 5.84 -0.98
C THR A 405 0.70 4.93 0.25
N THR A 406 -0.48 4.79 0.83
CA THR A 406 -0.70 4.02 2.07
C THR A 406 -1.49 2.77 1.74
N LEU A 407 -0.91 1.60 1.99
CA LEU A 407 -1.57 0.33 1.78
C LEU A 407 -2.74 0.15 2.76
N PHE A 408 -3.92 -0.06 2.25
CA PHE A 408 -5.08 -0.56 2.95
C PHE A 408 -5.32 -2.01 2.50
N TYR A 409 -5.01 -3.07 3.25
CA TYR A 409 -4.81 -3.06 4.67
C TYR A 409 -3.67 -4.02 5.10
N GLY A 410 -3.19 -3.93 6.34
CA GLY A 410 -2.20 -4.87 6.90
C GLY A 410 -2.72 -6.30 6.96
N PRO A 411 -3.28 -6.78 8.09
CA PRO A 411 -3.86 -8.13 8.20
C PRO A 411 -5.34 -8.15 7.80
N ASP A 412 -5.84 -9.31 7.40
CA ASP A 412 -7.29 -9.52 7.37
C ASP A 412 -7.89 -9.33 8.76
N TYR A 413 -9.10 -8.79 8.82
CA TYR A 413 -9.91 -8.79 10.03
C TYR A 413 -11.39 -8.99 9.69
N PRO A 414 -12.21 -9.44 10.65
CA PRO A 414 -13.64 -9.62 10.43
C PRO A 414 -14.31 -8.34 9.93
N GLY A 415 -14.97 -8.41 8.77
CA GLY A 415 -15.62 -7.28 8.10
C GLY A 415 -14.82 -6.69 6.94
N GLU A 416 -13.50 -6.90 6.89
CA GLU A 416 -12.62 -6.38 5.81
C GLU A 416 -11.71 -7.49 5.24
N VAL A 417 -12.20 -8.72 5.23
CA VAL A 417 -11.48 -9.85 4.64
C VAL A 417 -11.35 -9.65 3.14
N GLY A 418 -10.13 -9.78 2.64
CA GLY A 418 -9.85 -9.61 1.22
C GLY A 418 -8.98 -8.41 0.89
N TYR A 419 -8.90 -7.42 1.76
CA TYR A 419 -7.97 -6.31 1.65
C TYR A 419 -6.62 -6.58 2.32
N GLY A 420 -6.58 -7.42 3.35
CA GLY A 420 -5.36 -7.68 4.10
C GLY A 420 -4.26 -8.30 3.26
N SER A 421 -3.04 -7.80 3.38
CA SER A 421 -1.84 -8.40 2.79
C SER A 421 -1.34 -9.63 3.57
N PHE A 422 -1.89 -9.86 4.77
CA PHE A 422 -1.64 -11.04 5.60
C PHE A 422 -2.94 -11.76 5.95
N PHE A 423 -2.85 -13.08 6.06
CA PHE A 423 -3.87 -13.88 6.76
C PHE A 423 -3.71 -13.67 8.25
N ASP A 424 -4.81 -13.43 8.96
CA ASP A 424 -4.85 -13.45 10.42
C ASP A 424 -5.13 -14.88 10.89
N LEU A 425 -4.19 -15.45 11.62
CA LEU A 425 -4.29 -16.84 12.08
C LEU A 425 -5.07 -17.00 13.39
N ASN A 426 -5.41 -15.91 14.05
CA ASN A 426 -6.14 -15.89 15.31
C ASN A 426 -7.57 -15.34 15.16
N ASP A 427 -7.97 -14.91 13.96
CA ASP A 427 -9.23 -14.19 13.71
C ASP A 427 -9.43 -13.03 14.70
N ALA A 428 -8.39 -12.25 14.94
CA ALA A 428 -8.42 -11.15 15.89
C ALA A 428 -9.43 -10.09 15.47
N GLN A 429 -10.11 -9.52 16.45
CA GLN A 429 -10.99 -8.38 16.24
C GLN A 429 -10.15 -7.11 16.08
N GLY A 430 -10.11 -6.58 14.88
CA GLY A 430 -9.34 -5.38 14.54
C GLY A 430 -7.86 -5.64 14.23
N ALA A 431 -7.36 -4.90 13.27
CA ALA A 431 -6.05 -5.10 12.68
C ALA A 431 -4.87 -4.61 13.53
N TYR A 432 -5.12 -3.68 14.42
CA TYR A 432 -4.05 -3.03 15.20
C TYR A 432 -3.37 -3.96 16.20
N GLY A 433 -4.01 -5.03 16.61
CA GLY A 433 -3.50 -5.99 17.60
C GLY A 433 -3.05 -7.33 17.03
N ALA A 434 -3.09 -7.52 15.73
CA ALA A 434 -2.76 -8.80 15.11
C ALA A 434 -1.26 -9.12 15.24
N THR A 435 -0.94 -10.26 15.84
CA THR A 435 0.44 -10.70 16.14
C THR A 435 0.78 -12.09 15.62
N ASN A 436 -0.19 -12.82 15.08
CA ASN A 436 0.01 -14.16 14.55
C ASN A 436 -0.48 -14.20 13.10
N LEU A 437 0.40 -13.89 12.19
CA LEU A 437 0.10 -13.57 10.80
C LEU A 437 0.84 -14.51 9.85
N SER A 438 0.27 -14.69 8.66
CA SER A 438 0.88 -15.48 7.59
C SER A 438 0.80 -14.66 6.30
N PRO A 439 1.92 -14.38 5.61
CA PRO A 439 1.90 -13.48 4.47
C PRO A 439 1.11 -14.05 3.30
N LYS A 440 0.42 -13.16 2.58
CA LYS A 440 -0.11 -13.42 1.25
C LYS A 440 0.95 -13.05 0.19
N PRO A 441 0.77 -13.46 -1.07
CA PRO A 441 1.65 -13.02 -2.16
C PRO A 441 1.79 -11.49 -2.25
N GLU A 442 0.72 -10.74 -1.96
CA GLU A 442 0.74 -9.27 -1.97
C GLU A 442 1.76 -8.69 -0.99
N ALA A 443 1.84 -9.20 0.25
CA ALA A 443 2.81 -8.72 1.23
C ALA A 443 4.25 -8.77 0.68
N MET A 444 4.60 -9.83 -0.02
CA MET A 444 5.95 -10.02 -0.55
C MET A 444 6.20 -9.19 -1.81
N ALA A 445 5.19 -9.04 -2.66
CA ALA A 445 5.27 -8.16 -3.83
C ALA A 445 5.37 -6.68 -3.39
N PHE A 446 4.61 -6.29 -2.37
CA PHE A 446 4.67 -4.96 -1.76
C PHE A 446 6.03 -4.70 -1.10
N ALA A 447 6.55 -5.63 -0.32
CA ALA A 447 7.89 -5.55 0.27
C ALA A 447 9.01 -5.40 -0.77
N THR A 448 8.84 -5.96 -1.95
CA THR A 448 9.74 -5.74 -3.08
C THR A 448 9.59 -4.33 -3.64
N MET A 449 8.37 -3.90 -3.90
CA MET A 449 8.07 -2.56 -4.45
C MET A 449 8.60 -1.45 -3.55
N THR A 450 8.39 -1.53 -2.24
CA THR A 450 8.90 -0.54 -1.29
C THR A 450 10.42 -0.42 -1.37
N ARG A 451 11.14 -1.56 -1.35
CA ARG A 451 12.62 -1.56 -1.46
C ARG A 451 13.14 -1.01 -2.77
N VAL A 452 12.33 -1.07 -3.82
CA VAL A 452 12.71 -0.62 -5.17
C VAL A 452 12.36 0.85 -5.40
N LEU A 453 11.21 1.31 -4.91
CA LEU A 453 10.65 2.63 -5.24
C LEU A 453 10.70 3.65 -4.09
N ASP A 454 10.95 3.22 -2.85
CA ASP A 454 11.16 4.17 -1.77
C ASP A 454 12.44 4.99 -2.01
N GLY A 455 12.46 6.24 -1.60
CA GLY A 455 13.57 7.13 -1.90
C GLY A 455 13.81 7.38 -3.40
N THR A 456 12.75 7.46 -4.18
CA THR A 456 12.81 7.82 -5.60
C THR A 456 11.96 9.06 -5.92
N ASN A 457 12.40 9.84 -6.90
CA ASN A 457 11.57 10.85 -7.56
C ASN A 457 10.84 10.25 -8.75
N THR A 458 9.58 10.62 -8.95
CA THR A 458 8.78 10.22 -10.10
C THR A 458 9.29 10.93 -11.37
N LEU A 459 9.61 10.16 -12.39
CA LEU A 459 9.82 10.66 -13.76
C LEU A 459 8.52 10.60 -14.56
N GLY A 460 7.60 9.70 -14.20
CA GLY A 460 6.26 9.60 -14.75
C GLY A 460 6.06 8.41 -15.67
N ARG A 461 4.94 8.43 -16.40
CA ARG A 461 4.57 7.37 -17.34
C ARG A 461 5.50 7.38 -18.56
N VAL A 462 5.99 6.20 -18.93
CA VAL A 462 6.81 6.03 -20.15
C VAL A 462 5.91 6.20 -21.37
N THR A 463 6.37 7.02 -22.32
CA THR A 463 5.62 7.35 -23.54
C THR A 463 5.75 6.26 -24.61
N GLY A 464 4.75 6.15 -25.49
CA GLY A 464 4.79 5.24 -26.64
C GLY A 464 4.69 3.75 -26.27
N THR A 465 4.19 3.43 -25.10
CA THR A 465 3.88 2.03 -24.72
C THR A 465 2.70 1.53 -25.57
N PRO A 466 2.75 0.28 -26.08
CA PRO A 466 1.62 -0.32 -26.76
C PRO A 466 0.39 -0.43 -25.84
N SER A 467 -0.80 -0.53 -26.42
CA SER A 467 -2.02 -0.83 -25.67
C SER A 467 -1.82 -2.10 -24.82
N GLY A 468 -2.32 -2.07 -23.58
CA GLY A 468 -2.13 -3.15 -22.62
C GLY A 468 -0.73 -3.27 -22.02
N THR A 469 0.16 -2.32 -22.30
CA THR A 469 1.49 -2.23 -21.70
C THR A 469 1.60 -0.96 -20.88
N PHE A 470 2.04 -1.12 -19.64
CA PHE A 470 2.19 -0.03 -18.68
C PHE A 470 3.64 0.03 -18.21
N ALA A 471 4.18 1.24 -18.15
CA ALA A 471 5.53 1.46 -17.64
C ALA A 471 5.62 2.85 -16.99
N TYR A 472 6.23 2.91 -15.80
CA TYR A 472 6.48 4.14 -15.05
C TYR A 472 7.94 4.20 -14.63
N ALA A 473 8.56 5.34 -14.85
CA ALA A 473 9.97 5.57 -14.54
C ALA A 473 10.12 6.40 -13.26
N PHE A 474 11.12 6.03 -12.48
CA PHE A 474 11.48 6.67 -11.21
C PHE A 474 12.99 6.83 -11.17
N GLN A 475 13.48 7.91 -10.57
CA GLN A 475 14.92 8.14 -10.37
C GLN A 475 15.25 8.07 -8.88
N GLN A 476 16.20 7.22 -8.53
CA GLN A 476 16.67 7.09 -7.15
C GLN A 476 17.36 8.37 -6.68
N LEU A 477 17.11 8.75 -5.44
CA LEU A 477 17.82 9.81 -4.76
C LEU A 477 19.30 9.42 -4.57
N GLY A 478 20.19 10.37 -4.76
CA GLY A 478 21.61 10.23 -4.46
C GLY A 478 22.48 9.53 -5.51
N ASN A 479 22.08 8.41 -6.08
CA ASN A 479 22.90 7.67 -7.04
C ASN A 479 22.49 7.87 -8.50
N GLY A 480 21.32 8.48 -8.75
CA GLY A 480 20.82 8.79 -10.08
C GLY A 480 20.40 7.59 -10.94
N LYS A 481 20.40 6.36 -10.41
CA LYS A 481 19.87 5.20 -11.11
C LYS A 481 18.39 5.40 -11.40
N VAL A 482 17.96 4.80 -12.51
CA VAL A 482 16.55 4.80 -12.89
C VAL A 482 15.98 3.42 -12.69
N VAL A 483 14.81 3.38 -12.12
CA VAL A 483 13.98 2.18 -12.03
C VAL A 483 12.75 2.39 -12.90
N THR A 484 12.55 1.51 -13.88
CA THR A 484 11.31 1.47 -14.67
C THR A 484 10.50 0.25 -14.24
N ALA A 485 9.36 0.49 -13.59
CA ALA A 485 8.36 -0.54 -13.30
C ALA A 485 7.51 -0.77 -14.54
N ALA A 486 7.39 -2.01 -14.99
CA ALA A 486 6.66 -2.34 -16.22
C ALA A 486 5.88 -3.65 -16.09
N TRP A 487 4.68 -3.66 -16.68
CA TRP A 487 3.80 -4.84 -16.73
C TRP A 487 2.89 -4.81 -17.96
N ALA A 488 2.20 -5.92 -18.18
CA ALA A 488 1.17 -6.01 -19.19
C ALA A 488 -0.16 -6.42 -18.54
N HIS A 489 -1.25 -5.89 -19.06
CA HIS A 489 -2.59 -6.23 -18.62
C HIS A 489 -3.51 -6.42 -19.82
N SER A 490 -4.32 -7.46 -19.81
CA SER A 490 -5.29 -7.74 -20.86
C SER A 490 -6.72 -7.58 -20.36
N ASN A 491 -7.48 -6.68 -20.97
CA ASN A 491 -8.91 -6.54 -20.70
C ASN A 491 -9.71 -7.82 -20.97
N ALA A 492 -9.20 -8.72 -21.81
CA ALA A 492 -9.83 -10.02 -22.04
C ALA A 492 -9.89 -10.89 -20.79
N GLN A 493 -9.12 -10.54 -19.75
CA GLN A 493 -9.16 -11.21 -18.45
C GLN A 493 -10.34 -10.77 -17.57
N TRP A 494 -11.06 -9.72 -17.94
CA TRP A 494 -12.11 -9.08 -17.15
C TRP A 494 -13.54 -9.22 -17.68
N PRO A 495 -13.88 -10.14 -18.59
CA PRO A 495 -15.29 -10.30 -18.97
C PRO A 495 -16.08 -10.76 -17.74
N ALA A 496 -17.32 -10.29 -17.65
CA ALA A 496 -18.26 -10.64 -16.58
C ALA A 496 -18.40 -12.14 -16.30
N SER A 497 -18.08 -12.98 -17.29
CA SER A 497 -18.22 -14.43 -17.21
C SER A 497 -17.02 -15.15 -16.60
N SER A 498 -15.83 -14.55 -16.55
CA SER A 498 -14.62 -15.24 -16.05
C SER A 498 -13.94 -14.50 -14.90
N GLY A 499 -13.83 -13.19 -14.93
CA GLY A 499 -13.30 -12.36 -13.85
C GLY A 499 -11.94 -12.75 -13.25
N LEU A 500 -11.17 -13.60 -13.93
CA LEU A 500 -9.96 -14.19 -13.38
C LEU A 500 -8.74 -13.72 -14.15
N TYR A 501 -7.68 -13.31 -13.44
CA TYR A 501 -6.38 -13.05 -14.03
C TYR A 501 -5.75 -14.31 -14.61
N SER A 502 -5.06 -14.16 -15.73
CA SER A 502 -4.23 -15.23 -16.26
C SER A 502 -2.79 -15.09 -15.77
N GLN A 503 -2.34 -16.06 -15.02
CA GLN A 503 -0.94 -16.15 -14.61
C GLN A 503 0.00 -16.39 -15.81
N THR A 504 -0.53 -16.83 -16.94
CA THR A 504 0.21 -17.15 -18.17
C THR A 504 0.17 -16.03 -19.20
N TYR A 505 -0.62 -14.96 -18.98
CA TYR A 505 -0.67 -13.84 -19.90
C TYR A 505 0.70 -13.14 -19.97
N SER A 506 1.19 -12.93 -21.17
CA SER A 506 2.44 -12.21 -21.38
C SER A 506 2.48 -11.54 -22.74
N THR A 507 3.25 -10.45 -22.83
CA THR A 507 3.52 -9.74 -24.07
C THR A 507 4.98 -9.32 -24.15
N SER A 508 5.48 -9.11 -25.37
CA SER A 508 6.83 -8.59 -25.58
C SER A 508 6.82 -7.07 -25.64
N TYR A 509 7.76 -6.44 -24.94
CA TYR A 509 7.92 -4.99 -24.94
C TYR A 509 9.40 -4.60 -25.05
N SER A 510 9.69 -3.59 -25.87
CA SER A 510 11.05 -3.06 -26.05
C SER A 510 11.19 -1.72 -25.34
N LEU A 511 11.86 -1.73 -24.18
CA LEU A 511 12.08 -0.55 -23.34
C LEU A 511 13.39 0.15 -23.71
N GLN A 512 13.34 1.47 -23.96
CA GLN A 512 14.53 2.29 -24.13
C GLN A 512 15.20 2.52 -22.76
N VAL A 513 16.44 2.08 -22.60
CA VAL A 513 17.21 2.18 -21.36
C VAL A 513 18.49 2.98 -21.51
N ASP A 514 18.92 3.24 -22.76
CA ASP A 514 20.14 3.99 -23.05
C ASP A 514 20.04 4.65 -24.44
N GLY A 515 21.06 5.40 -24.85
CA GLY A 515 21.13 6.07 -26.15
C GLY A 515 21.14 5.11 -27.35
N ALA A 516 20.64 5.56 -28.50
CA ALA A 516 20.70 4.79 -29.73
C ALA A 516 22.16 4.46 -30.09
N GLY A 517 22.39 3.24 -30.58
CA GLY A 517 23.73 2.75 -30.93
C GLY A 517 24.51 2.15 -29.75
N THR A 518 24.05 2.29 -28.51
CA THR A 518 24.70 1.69 -27.33
C THR A 518 24.26 0.23 -27.07
N SER A 519 25.14 -0.52 -26.44
CA SER A 519 24.84 -1.88 -25.97
C SER A 519 25.46 -2.10 -24.60
N GLY A 520 24.82 -2.95 -23.78
CA GLY A 520 25.28 -3.21 -22.42
C GLY A 520 24.31 -4.12 -21.67
N ASN A 521 24.27 -3.97 -20.36
CA ASN A 521 23.40 -4.76 -19.48
C ASN A 521 22.59 -3.86 -18.55
N VAL A 522 21.39 -4.31 -18.24
CA VAL A 522 20.53 -3.78 -17.18
C VAL A 522 20.23 -4.88 -16.17
N THR A 523 19.85 -4.51 -14.96
CA THR A 523 19.35 -5.46 -13.98
C THR A 523 17.83 -5.47 -14.03
N LYS A 524 17.24 -6.66 -14.15
CA LYS A 524 15.84 -6.90 -13.93
C LYS A 524 15.64 -7.43 -12.52
N ILE A 525 14.66 -6.88 -11.82
CA ILE A 525 14.11 -7.37 -10.55
C ILE A 525 12.69 -7.83 -10.87
N ASP A 526 12.34 -9.09 -10.57
CA ASP A 526 10.95 -9.55 -10.73
C ASP A 526 10.04 -8.98 -9.63
N GLY A 527 8.73 -9.22 -9.71
CA GLY A 527 7.76 -8.69 -8.75
C GLY A 527 7.95 -9.15 -7.31
N TYR A 528 8.81 -10.14 -7.09
CA TYR A 528 9.10 -10.73 -5.78
C TYR A 528 10.57 -10.57 -5.35
N GLY A 529 11.35 -9.76 -6.09
CA GLY A 529 12.69 -9.35 -5.69
C GLY A 529 13.84 -10.23 -6.17
N ASN A 530 13.58 -11.22 -7.03
CA ASN A 530 14.64 -12.00 -7.64
C ASN A 530 15.29 -11.21 -8.78
N THR A 531 16.63 -11.23 -8.83
CA THR A 531 17.39 -10.44 -9.79
C THR A 531 17.94 -11.27 -10.95
N SER A 532 18.02 -10.66 -12.11
CA SER A 532 18.68 -11.21 -13.29
C SER A 532 19.28 -10.10 -14.15
N THR A 533 20.27 -10.44 -14.96
CA THR A 533 20.90 -9.51 -15.91
C THR A 533 20.30 -9.70 -17.29
N LEU A 534 19.91 -8.60 -17.93
CA LEU A 534 19.41 -8.58 -19.30
C LEU A 534 20.34 -7.73 -20.18
N ALA A 535 20.76 -8.28 -21.33
CA ALA A 535 21.48 -7.52 -22.32
C ALA A 535 20.55 -6.58 -23.08
N TYR A 536 21.02 -5.38 -23.39
CA TYR A 536 20.35 -4.45 -24.30
C TYR A 536 21.23 -4.15 -25.53
N THR A 537 20.58 -3.89 -26.65
CA THR A 537 21.23 -3.55 -27.92
C THR A 537 20.54 -2.35 -28.52
N ASN A 538 21.34 -1.45 -29.12
CA ASN A 538 20.87 -0.18 -29.69
C ASN A 538 20.02 0.64 -28.67
N GLY A 539 20.46 0.63 -27.41
CA GLY A 539 19.82 1.32 -26.31
C GLY A 539 18.53 0.70 -25.80
N LYS A 540 18.10 -0.45 -26.32
CA LYS A 540 16.83 -1.08 -25.97
C LYS A 540 17.00 -2.48 -25.38
N VAL A 541 16.26 -2.75 -24.31
CA VAL A 541 16.09 -4.09 -23.73
C VAL A 541 14.72 -4.65 -24.11
N THR A 542 14.70 -5.92 -24.54
CA THR A 542 13.45 -6.64 -24.81
C THR A 542 13.00 -7.36 -23.53
N LEU A 543 11.77 -7.11 -23.13
CA LEU A 543 11.16 -7.67 -21.93
C LEU A 543 10.01 -8.59 -22.31
N THR A 544 9.82 -9.67 -21.56
CA THR A 544 8.55 -10.40 -21.50
C THR A 544 7.81 -9.91 -20.28
N LEU A 545 6.76 -9.12 -20.51
CA LEU A 545 5.91 -8.55 -19.46
C LEU A 545 4.76 -9.49 -19.17
N THR A 546 4.40 -9.57 -17.89
CA THR A 546 3.25 -10.33 -17.35
C THR A 546 2.33 -9.39 -16.57
N GLU A 547 1.27 -9.93 -15.98
CA GLU A 547 0.38 -9.18 -15.09
C GLU A 547 1.11 -8.68 -13.81
N VAL A 548 2.17 -9.36 -13.37
CA VAL A 548 2.97 -8.92 -12.21
C VAL A 548 4.04 -7.93 -12.67
N PRO A 549 4.13 -6.75 -12.06
CA PRO A 549 5.17 -5.78 -12.36
C PRO A 549 6.58 -6.36 -12.21
N GLN A 550 7.47 -5.93 -13.10
CA GLN A 550 8.91 -6.14 -12.98
C GLN A 550 9.62 -4.78 -13.06
N TYR A 551 10.80 -4.70 -12.47
CA TYR A 551 11.55 -3.45 -12.34
C TYR A 551 12.86 -3.57 -13.11
N ILE A 552 13.13 -2.59 -13.98
CA ILE A 552 14.35 -2.53 -14.79
C ILE A 552 15.22 -1.39 -14.25
N VAL A 553 16.39 -1.75 -13.75
CA VAL A 553 17.36 -0.78 -13.21
C VAL A 553 18.37 -0.44 -14.28
N SER A 554 18.42 0.84 -14.66
CA SER A 554 19.34 1.39 -15.65
C SER A 554 20.08 2.62 -15.10
N ASN A 555 21.09 3.11 -15.81
CA ASN A 555 21.94 4.20 -15.34
C ASN A 555 21.76 5.52 -16.14
N ASN A 556 20.95 5.53 -17.21
CA ASN A 556 20.81 6.70 -18.06
C ASN A 556 19.53 7.50 -17.75
N ALA A 557 19.61 8.34 -16.72
CA ALA A 557 18.50 9.19 -16.30
C ALA A 557 18.05 10.19 -17.38
N THR A 558 18.96 10.64 -18.26
CA THR A 558 18.64 11.56 -19.36
C THR A 558 17.71 10.90 -20.36
N VAL A 559 18.00 9.66 -20.74
CA VAL A 559 17.15 8.88 -21.66
C VAL A 559 15.80 8.58 -21.00
N ALA A 560 15.79 8.18 -19.73
CA ALA A 560 14.53 7.91 -19.04
C ALA A 560 13.63 9.16 -18.93
N LYS A 561 14.21 10.31 -18.60
CA LYS A 561 13.48 11.60 -18.55
C LYS A 561 12.92 12.00 -19.91
N ALA A 562 13.69 11.80 -21.00
CA ALA A 562 13.25 12.11 -22.35
C ALA A 562 12.09 11.22 -22.84
N ASN A 563 11.94 10.02 -22.25
CA ASN A 563 10.93 9.03 -22.62
C ASN A 563 9.78 8.91 -21.61
N ALA A 564 9.69 9.79 -20.62
CA ALA A 564 8.63 9.78 -19.62
C ALA A 564 7.93 11.15 -19.56
N THR A 565 6.64 11.12 -19.19
CA THR A 565 5.84 12.33 -18.98
C THR A 565 5.77 12.62 -17.49
N VAL A 566 6.39 13.70 -17.06
CA VAL A 566 6.32 14.16 -15.67
C VAL A 566 4.89 14.60 -15.36
N PRO A 567 4.28 14.15 -14.25
CA PRO A 567 2.93 14.56 -13.88
C PRO A 567 2.81 16.08 -13.69
N VAL A 568 1.68 16.64 -14.10
CA VAL A 568 1.40 18.08 -13.96
C VAL A 568 1.55 18.52 -12.50
N GLY A 569 2.32 19.60 -12.26
CA GLY A 569 2.52 20.15 -10.93
C GLY A 569 3.33 19.26 -9.96
N TYR A 570 3.94 18.19 -10.42
CA TYR A 570 4.88 17.42 -9.60
C TYR A 570 6.25 18.09 -9.59
N THR A 571 6.76 18.43 -8.40
CA THR A 571 8.03 19.16 -8.22
C THR A 571 9.14 18.29 -7.62
N GLY A 572 8.88 17.01 -7.43
CA GLY A 572 9.79 16.09 -6.74
C GLY A 572 9.46 15.94 -5.25
N GLN A 573 10.34 15.24 -4.56
CA GLN A 573 10.21 14.91 -3.11
C GLN A 573 10.92 15.95 -2.27
#